data_e4db95a1355ebd4b464080209a0063ca
#
_entry.id   e4db95a1355ebd4b464080209a0063ca
#
_cell.length_a   1.000
_cell.length_b   1.000
_cell.length_c   1.000
_cell.angle_alpha   90.00
_cell.angle_beta   90.00
_cell.angle_gamma   90.00
#
_symmetry.space_group_name_H-M   'P 1'
#
loop_
_entity.id
_entity.type
_entity.pdbx_description
1 polymer ?
#
loop_
_entity_poly.entity_id
_entity_poly.type
_entity_poly.pdbx_seq_one_letter_code
_entity_poly.pdbx_strand_id
1 'polypeptide(L)'
;MTSITILYDTIRLEEKLLIESAKKNNITIEMVDCKKLFIDLDKNSHDIQTVLQRCVSYYRNIHSTAVLEGQGVKVVNCLNTGIFAGNKLFTHMLLKKAGIETPNATVAFSKDAAMKMFDECGFPKIIKPTVGSWGRMVSKINDMDSADGIIEGKESMHPIHHIHFFEEFVQRPPRDIRVIVIGDNAVAAIYRNSADGNWKTNTHLGGSAETCKITNE
;
A
#
# COMPACT_ATOMS: atom_id res chain seq x y z
N MET A 1 12.43 -26.68 -15.82
CA MET A 1 11.15 -26.37 -15.13
C MET A 1 11.23 -24.95 -14.64
N THR A 2 10.18 -24.16 -14.80
CA THR A 2 10.16 -22.79 -14.28
C THR A 2 10.01 -22.85 -12.76
N SER A 3 10.99 -22.30 -12.04
CA SER A 3 10.98 -22.20 -10.58
C SER A 3 10.78 -20.74 -10.18
N ILE A 4 9.90 -20.50 -9.21
CA ILE A 4 9.63 -19.17 -8.66
C ILE A 4 9.75 -19.27 -7.14
N THR A 5 10.49 -18.36 -6.54
CA THR A 5 10.56 -18.22 -5.08
C THR A 5 9.50 -17.22 -4.62
N ILE A 6 8.67 -17.59 -3.65
CA ILE A 6 7.77 -16.67 -2.94
C ILE A 6 8.47 -16.24 -1.66
N LEU A 7 8.88 -14.96 -1.59
CA LEU A 7 9.44 -14.35 -0.39
C LEU A 7 8.32 -13.73 0.43
N TYR A 8 8.09 -14.23 1.63
CA TYR A 8 7.00 -13.80 2.50
C TYR A 8 7.48 -13.54 3.94
N ASP A 9 6.70 -12.82 4.72
CA ASP A 9 6.85 -12.70 6.17
C ASP A 9 5.59 -13.13 6.93
N THR A 10 4.49 -13.33 6.23
CA THR A 10 3.21 -13.81 6.76
C THR A 10 2.49 -14.59 5.66
N ILE A 11 2.03 -15.80 5.98
CA ILE A 11 1.23 -16.61 5.05
C ILE A 11 -0.25 -16.26 5.27
N ARG A 12 -0.90 -15.77 4.22
CA ARG A 12 -2.32 -15.43 4.18
C ARG A 12 -3.02 -16.31 3.13
N LEU A 13 -4.30 -16.05 2.87
CA LEU A 13 -5.06 -16.74 1.84
C LEU A 13 -4.42 -16.59 0.46
N GLU A 14 -3.93 -15.38 0.14
CA GLU A 14 -3.34 -15.07 -1.16
C GLU A 14 -2.11 -15.93 -1.45
N GLU A 15 -1.22 -16.12 -0.48
CA GLU A 15 -0.04 -16.97 -0.64
C GLU A 15 -0.42 -18.45 -0.85
N LYS A 16 -1.47 -18.94 -0.15
CA LYS A 16 -2.00 -20.30 -0.34
C LYS A 16 -2.57 -20.49 -1.73
N LEU A 17 -3.36 -19.52 -2.22
CA LEU A 17 -3.94 -19.57 -3.57
C LEU A 17 -2.87 -19.52 -4.67
N LEU A 18 -1.78 -18.77 -4.46
CA LEU A 18 -0.65 -18.76 -5.38
C LEU A 18 0.03 -20.14 -5.48
N ILE A 19 0.23 -20.81 -4.35
CA ILE A 19 0.79 -22.18 -4.31
C ILE A 19 -0.13 -23.17 -5.04
N GLU A 20 -1.43 -23.10 -4.80
CA GLU A 20 -2.41 -23.95 -5.48
C GLU A 20 -2.42 -23.70 -7.00
N SER A 21 -2.39 -22.43 -7.40
CA SER A 21 -2.33 -22.06 -8.81
C SER A 21 -1.06 -22.55 -9.48
N ALA A 22 0.08 -22.43 -8.81
CA ALA A 22 1.37 -22.92 -9.32
C ALA A 22 1.34 -24.44 -9.55
N LYS A 23 0.79 -25.20 -8.59
CA LYS A 23 0.61 -26.66 -8.74
C LYS A 23 -0.24 -27.02 -9.96
N LYS A 24 -1.35 -26.31 -10.18
CA LYS A 24 -2.24 -26.51 -11.34
C LYS A 24 -1.54 -26.23 -12.68
N ASN A 25 -0.55 -25.33 -12.69
CA ASN A 25 0.18 -24.92 -13.88
C ASN A 25 1.57 -25.58 -14.00
N ASN A 26 1.89 -26.58 -13.19
CA ASN A 26 3.17 -27.29 -13.18
C ASN A 26 4.37 -26.32 -12.96
N ILE A 27 4.19 -25.29 -12.14
CA ILE A 27 5.24 -24.34 -11.75
C ILE A 27 5.77 -24.77 -10.38
N THR A 28 7.09 -24.91 -10.28
CA THR A 28 7.73 -25.19 -8.99
C THR A 28 7.78 -23.93 -8.15
N ILE A 29 7.27 -23.99 -6.92
CA ILE A 29 7.32 -22.90 -5.95
C ILE A 29 8.25 -23.28 -4.81
N GLU A 30 9.16 -22.37 -4.49
CA GLU A 30 9.92 -22.37 -3.25
C GLU A 30 9.38 -21.29 -2.30
N MET A 31 9.13 -21.65 -1.05
CA MET A 31 8.61 -20.74 -0.03
C MET A 31 9.72 -20.30 0.91
N VAL A 32 10.07 -19.00 0.91
CA VAL A 32 11.14 -18.45 1.75
C VAL A 32 10.57 -17.45 2.76
N ASP A 33 10.69 -17.74 4.04
CA ASP A 33 10.32 -16.82 5.12
C ASP A 33 11.43 -15.76 5.28
N CYS A 34 11.12 -14.52 4.90
CA CYS A 34 12.03 -13.38 5.02
C CYS A 34 12.58 -13.17 6.43
N LYS A 35 11.85 -13.57 7.47
CA LYS A 35 12.29 -13.45 8.87
C LYS A 35 13.37 -14.47 9.26
N LYS A 36 13.55 -15.50 8.45
CA LYS A 36 14.56 -16.56 8.64
C LYS A 36 15.71 -16.46 7.63
N LEU A 37 15.58 -15.55 6.67
CA LEU A 37 16.57 -15.34 5.63
C LEU A 37 17.70 -14.45 6.16
N PHE A 38 18.92 -14.86 5.91
CA PHE A 38 20.10 -13.98 5.95
C PHE A 38 20.78 -14.02 4.59
N ILE A 39 21.33 -12.93 4.14
CA ILE A 39 22.00 -12.79 2.84
C ILE A 39 23.38 -12.18 3.10
N ASP A 40 24.42 -12.87 2.66
CA ASP A 40 25.77 -12.34 2.61
C ASP A 40 25.88 -11.37 1.44
N LEU A 41 26.12 -10.10 1.72
CA LEU A 41 26.13 -9.05 0.68
C LEU A 41 27.34 -9.13 -0.21
N ASP A 42 28.43 -9.77 0.24
CA ASP A 42 29.67 -9.92 -0.49
C ASP A 42 29.70 -11.20 -1.36
N LYS A 43 28.74 -12.07 -1.18
CA LYS A 43 28.58 -13.32 -1.93
C LYS A 43 27.29 -13.31 -2.72
N ASN A 44 27.43 -13.56 -3.99
CA ASN A 44 26.25 -13.78 -4.82
C ASN A 44 25.63 -15.15 -4.51
N SER A 45 24.45 -15.20 -3.93
CA SER A 45 23.70 -16.43 -3.66
C SER A 45 22.74 -16.74 -4.81
N HIS A 46 23.17 -17.55 -5.81
CA HIS A 46 22.56 -17.54 -7.14
C HIS A 46 21.68 -18.71 -7.52
N ASP A 47 21.12 -19.44 -6.58
CA ASP A 47 20.09 -20.44 -6.92
C ASP A 47 18.70 -19.82 -7.15
N ILE A 48 18.50 -18.55 -6.72
CA ILE A 48 17.22 -17.85 -6.85
C ILE A 48 17.24 -16.95 -8.09
N GLN A 49 16.45 -17.29 -9.11
CA GLN A 49 16.39 -16.51 -10.35
C GLN A 49 15.24 -15.49 -10.38
N THR A 50 14.08 -15.88 -9.85
CA THR A 50 12.88 -15.03 -9.86
C THR A 50 12.16 -15.13 -8.52
N VAL A 51 11.92 -13.97 -7.92
CA VAL A 51 11.21 -13.83 -6.65
C VAL A 51 9.89 -13.13 -6.85
N LEU A 52 8.82 -13.71 -6.34
CA LEU A 52 7.56 -13.03 -6.11
C LEU A 52 7.58 -12.45 -4.70
N GLN A 53 7.68 -11.13 -4.59
CA GLN A 53 7.76 -10.43 -3.31
C GLN A 53 6.36 -10.35 -2.67
N ARG A 54 6.21 -10.98 -1.50
CA ARG A 54 4.92 -11.09 -0.79
C ARG A 54 4.99 -10.67 0.69
N CYS A 55 6.07 -10.01 1.12
CA CYS A 55 6.14 -9.49 2.49
C CYS A 55 5.05 -8.43 2.72
N VAL A 56 4.34 -8.58 3.82
CA VAL A 56 3.30 -7.63 4.29
C VAL A 56 3.95 -6.38 4.87
N SER A 57 5.08 -6.53 5.57
CA SER A 57 5.84 -5.43 6.10
C SER A 57 6.49 -4.61 4.99
N TYR A 58 6.15 -3.32 4.92
CA TYR A 58 6.73 -2.39 3.95
C TYR A 58 8.27 -2.39 3.99
N TYR A 59 8.85 -2.30 5.19
CA TYR A 59 10.30 -2.24 5.33
C TYR A 59 10.99 -3.56 4.96
N ARG A 60 10.45 -4.72 5.35
CA ARG A 60 11.00 -6.00 4.89
C ARG A 60 10.89 -6.13 3.37
N ASN A 61 9.77 -5.71 2.79
CA ASN A 61 9.56 -5.73 1.35
C ASN A 61 10.67 -4.95 0.63
N ILE A 62 10.82 -3.65 0.88
CA ILE A 62 11.77 -2.82 0.14
C ILE A 62 13.23 -3.19 0.39
N HIS A 63 13.61 -3.54 1.64
CA HIS A 63 15.00 -3.86 1.94
C HIS A 63 15.40 -5.23 1.37
N SER A 64 14.57 -6.26 1.51
CA SER A 64 14.88 -7.56 0.90
C SER A 64 14.86 -7.50 -0.63
N THR A 65 13.96 -6.71 -1.22
CA THR A 65 13.95 -6.49 -2.68
C THR A 65 15.22 -5.78 -3.14
N ALA A 66 15.67 -4.72 -2.42
CA ALA A 66 16.89 -4.00 -2.75
C ALA A 66 18.11 -4.92 -2.75
N VAL A 67 18.24 -5.78 -1.74
CA VAL A 67 19.35 -6.74 -1.64
C VAL A 67 19.30 -7.74 -2.78
N LEU A 68 18.13 -8.35 -3.05
CA LEU A 68 17.97 -9.35 -4.10
C LEU A 68 18.24 -8.78 -5.51
N GLU A 69 17.67 -7.61 -5.81
CA GLU A 69 17.92 -6.93 -7.10
C GLU A 69 19.40 -6.52 -7.22
N GLY A 70 20.03 -6.05 -6.13
CA GLY A 70 21.47 -5.75 -6.10
C GLY A 70 22.36 -6.95 -6.40
N GLN A 71 21.88 -8.17 -6.11
CA GLN A 71 22.53 -9.43 -6.46
C GLN A 71 22.09 -10.01 -7.82
N GLY A 72 21.35 -9.24 -8.64
CA GLY A 72 20.91 -9.63 -9.97
C GLY A 72 19.67 -10.53 -10.03
N VAL A 73 18.97 -10.72 -8.90
CA VAL A 73 17.73 -11.51 -8.85
C VAL A 73 16.57 -10.69 -9.41
N LYS A 74 15.76 -11.29 -10.29
CA LYS A 74 14.52 -10.66 -10.76
C LYS A 74 13.44 -10.70 -9.69
N VAL A 75 13.00 -9.54 -9.21
CA VAL A 75 11.95 -9.44 -8.20
C VAL A 75 10.65 -8.82 -8.77
N VAL A 76 9.52 -9.43 -8.49
CA VAL A 76 8.18 -8.96 -8.86
C VAL A 76 7.38 -8.74 -7.56
N ASN A 77 6.93 -7.52 -7.27
CA ASN A 77 7.21 -6.26 -7.93
C ASN A 77 8.61 -5.74 -7.55
N CYS A 78 9.22 -4.94 -8.43
CA CYS A 78 10.56 -4.40 -8.23
C CYS A 78 10.63 -3.37 -7.09
N LEU A 79 11.85 -3.02 -6.68
CA LEU A 79 12.13 -2.07 -5.60
C LEU A 79 11.41 -0.72 -5.80
N ASN A 80 11.49 -0.15 -6.99
CA ASN A 80 10.83 1.12 -7.29
C ASN A 80 9.30 1.03 -7.06
N THR A 81 8.68 -0.05 -7.52
CA THR A 81 7.25 -0.29 -7.26
C THR A 81 6.97 -0.41 -5.75
N GLY A 82 7.81 -1.13 -5.02
CA GLY A 82 7.70 -1.26 -3.56
C GLY A 82 7.76 0.09 -2.84
N ILE A 83 8.72 0.92 -3.20
CA ILE A 83 8.91 2.26 -2.63
C ILE A 83 7.71 3.17 -2.94
N PHE A 84 7.35 3.29 -4.21
CA PHE A 84 6.34 4.26 -4.64
C PHE A 84 4.93 3.81 -4.29
N ALA A 85 4.54 2.58 -4.59
CA ALA A 85 3.20 2.07 -4.29
C ALA A 85 2.97 1.82 -2.79
N GLY A 86 4.04 1.59 -2.01
CA GLY A 86 3.97 1.42 -0.57
C GLY A 86 3.83 2.71 0.24
N ASN A 87 4.10 3.87 -0.37
CA ASN A 87 4.03 5.18 0.26
C ASN A 87 2.99 6.06 -0.45
N LYS A 88 1.93 6.46 0.27
CA LYS A 88 0.79 7.22 -0.28
C LYS A 88 1.18 8.60 -0.83
N LEU A 89 2.11 9.29 -0.15
CA LEU A 89 2.61 10.58 -0.64
C LEU A 89 3.36 10.39 -1.97
N PHE A 90 4.23 9.39 -2.06
CA PHE A 90 4.99 9.12 -3.29
C PHE A 90 4.06 8.68 -4.43
N THR A 91 3.09 7.80 -4.15
CA THR A 91 2.05 7.43 -5.13
C THR A 91 1.30 8.66 -5.63
N HIS A 92 0.85 9.53 -4.72
CA HIS A 92 0.14 10.76 -5.07
C HIS A 92 0.97 11.65 -6.01
N MET A 93 2.25 11.86 -5.70
CA MET A 93 3.15 12.67 -6.53
C MET A 93 3.36 12.07 -7.92
N LEU A 94 3.47 10.75 -8.03
CA LEU A 94 3.59 10.08 -9.34
C LEU A 94 2.30 10.20 -10.17
N LEU A 95 1.13 10.01 -9.57
CA LEU A 95 -0.16 10.17 -10.24
C LEU A 95 -0.34 11.60 -10.75
N LYS A 96 -0.03 12.60 -9.92
CA LYS A 96 -0.03 14.02 -10.33
C LYS A 96 0.90 14.28 -11.51
N LYS A 97 2.14 13.78 -11.46
CA LYS A 97 3.11 13.91 -12.54
C LYS A 97 2.63 13.25 -13.84
N ALA A 98 1.88 12.17 -13.74
CA ALA A 98 1.30 11.46 -14.88
C ALA A 98 -0.01 12.10 -15.40
N GLY A 99 -0.48 13.21 -14.79
CA GLY A 99 -1.74 13.85 -15.16
C GLY A 99 -2.99 13.07 -14.75
N ILE A 100 -2.83 12.07 -13.85
CA ILE A 100 -3.95 11.29 -13.34
C ILE A 100 -4.64 12.08 -12.23
N GLU A 101 -5.95 12.21 -12.33
CA GLU A 101 -6.76 12.94 -11.37
C GLU A 101 -6.74 12.27 -10.00
N THR A 102 -6.47 13.05 -8.96
CA THR A 102 -6.41 12.63 -7.55
C THR A 102 -7.09 13.69 -6.69
N PRO A 103 -7.58 13.34 -5.49
CA PRO A 103 -8.03 14.35 -4.52
C PRO A 103 -6.92 15.36 -4.25
N ASN A 104 -7.28 16.63 -4.03
CA ASN A 104 -6.28 17.61 -3.61
C ASN A 104 -5.63 17.18 -2.31
N ALA A 105 -4.32 17.32 -2.23
CA ALA A 105 -3.56 16.87 -1.09
C ALA A 105 -2.54 17.91 -0.63
N THR A 106 -2.25 17.88 0.66
CA THR A 106 -1.26 18.72 1.32
C THR A 106 -0.39 17.86 2.24
N VAL A 107 0.87 18.23 2.38
CA VAL A 107 1.79 17.61 3.33
C VAL A 107 2.36 18.67 4.25
N ALA A 108 2.40 18.37 5.55
CA ALA A 108 3.06 19.17 6.56
C ALA A 108 4.09 18.31 7.31
N PHE A 109 5.18 18.93 7.73
CA PHE A 109 6.32 18.26 8.36
C PHE A 109 6.48 18.62 9.85
N SER A 110 5.50 19.34 10.40
CA SER A 110 5.42 19.69 11.82
C SER A 110 3.97 19.95 12.22
N LYS A 111 3.69 19.93 13.54
CA LYS A 111 2.38 20.31 14.09
C LYS A 111 2.00 21.74 13.66
N ASP A 112 2.89 22.71 13.83
CA ASP A 112 2.61 24.11 13.51
C ASP A 112 2.25 24.30 12.01
N ALA A 113 3.00 23.66 11.11
CA ALA A 113 2.69 23.71 9.69
C ALA A 113 1.35 23.04 9.34
N ALA A 114 0.99 21.96 10.05
CA ALA A 114 -0.29 21.29 9.87
C ALA A 114 -1.45 22.14 10.37
N MET A 115 -1.32 22.79 11.54
CA MET A 115 -2.36 23.67 12.07
C MET A 115 -2.57 24.89 11.16
N LYS A 116 -1.48 25.52 10.69
CA LYS A 116 -1.55 26.61 9.71
C LYS A 116 -2.26 26.17 8.40
N MET A 117 -2.02 24.96 7.92
CA MET A 117 -2.72 24.41 6.74
C MET A 117 -4.24 24.35 6.94
N PHE A 118 -4.72 24.02 8.16
CA PHE A 118 -6.16 24.02 8.44
C PHE A 118 -6.74 25.42 8.45
N ASP A 119 -6.01 26.43 8.95
CA ASP A 119 -6.45 27.83 8.88
C ASP A 119 -6.60 28.31 7.42
N GLU A 120 -5.69 27.90 6.53
CA GLU A 120 -5.69 28.31 5.12
C GLU A 120 -6.64 27.49 4.24
N CYS A 121 -6.70 26.17 4.44
CA CYS A 121 -7.39 25.22 3.56
C CYS A 121 -8.73 24.69 4.11
N GLY A 122 -9.05 24.95 5.37
CA GLY A 122 -10.31 24.56 6.00
C GLY A 122 -10.54 23.06 6.13
N PHE A 123 -11.78 22.72 6.48
CA PHE A 123 -12.25 21.35 6.76
C PHE A 123 -13.37 20.93 5.78
N PRO A 124 -13.69 19.61 5.66
CA PRO A 124 -13.00 18.49 6.30
C PRO A 124 -11.75 18.05 5.51
N LYS A 125 -10.79 17.44 6.20
CA LYS A 125 -9.64 16.78 5.58
C LYS A 125 -9.52 15.33 6.05
N ILE A 126 -8.92 14.49 5.20
CA ILE A 126 -8.58 13.11 5.56
C ILE A 126 -7.08 13.03 5.83
N ILE A 127 -6.70 12.75 7.06
CA ILE A 127 -5.31 12.44 7.39
C ILE A 127 -5.04 10.95 7.19
N LYS A 128 -3.90 10.64 6.55
CA LYS A 128 -3.44 9.27 6.30
C LYS A 128 -1.97 9.12 6.69
N PRO A 129 -1.55 7.98 7.24
CA PRO A 129 -0.12 7.70 7.35
C PRO A 129 0.47 7.54 5.94
N THR A 130 1.67 8.05 5.71
CA THR A 130 2.34 7.88 4.42
C THR A 130 2.55 6.42 4.07
N VAL A 131 2.95 5.61 5.06
CA VAL A 131 3.07 4.15 4.97
C VAL A 131 2.04 3.50 5.89
N GLY A 132 1.30 2.53 5.40
CA GLY A 132 0.27 1.81 6.15
C GLY A 132 -0.84 1.28 5.26
N SER A 133 -1.60 0.30 5.78
CA SER A 133 -2.65 -0.42 5.05
C SER A 133 -3.90 -0.62 5.90
N TRP A 134 -4.96 -1.15 5.30
CA TRP A 134 -6.22 -1.53 5.95
C TRP A 134 -6.99 -0.39 6.62
N GLY A 135 -6.78 0.87 6.20
CA GLY A 135 -7.45 2.03 6.79
C GLY A 135 -7.01 2.37 8.22
N ARG A 136 -5.93 1.74 8.73
CA ARG A 136 -5.38 2.05 10.05
C ARG A 136 -4.80 3.46 10.04
N MET A 137 -4.99 4.20 11.14
CA MET A 137 -4.53 5.59 11.32
C MET A 137 -5.03 6.56 10.23
N VAL A 138 -6.13 6.22 9.56
CA VAL A 138 -6.83 7.11 8.64
C VAL A 138 -7.99 7.74 9.38
N SER A 139 -8.06 9.07 9.45
CA SER A 139 -9.11 9.79 10.15
C SER A 139 -9.66 10.93 9.31
N LYS A 140 -10.93 11.22 9.48
CA LYS A 140 -11.56 12.44 8.98
C LYS A 140 -11.48 13.49 10.07
N ILE A 141 -10.92 14.64 9.75
CA ILE A 141 -10.76 15.78 10.63
C ILE A 141 -11.78 16.83 10.20
N ASN A 142 -12.68 17.21 11.11
CA ASN A 142 -13.80 18.08 10.79
C ASN A 142 -13.68 19.50 11.41
N ASP A 143 -12.77 19.68 12.35
CA ASP A 143 -12.60 20.92 13.10
C ASP A 143 -11.20 21.01 13.69
N MET A 144 -10.86 22.19 14.24
CA MET A 144 -9.54 22.49 14.76
C MET A 144 -9.19 21.67 16.01
N ASP A 145 -10.15 21.41 16.88
CA ASP A 145 -9.94 20.66 18.12
C ASP A 145 -9.57 19.21 17.82
N SER A 146 -10.30 18.55 16.90
CA SER A 146 -9.96 17.21 16.43
C SER A 146 -8.63 17.18 15.67
N ALA A 147 -8.27 18.25 14.96
CA ALA A 147 -6.98 18.37 14.28
C ALA A 147 -5.83 18.39 15.29
N ASP A 148 -5.93 19.25 16.31
CA ASP A 148 -4.89 19.39 17.33
C ASP A 148 -4.63 18.08 18.06
N GLY A 149 -5.67 17.41 18.55
CA GLY A 149 -5.53 16.15 19.28
C GLY A 149 -4.97 15.01 18.42
N ILE A 150 -5.38 14.89 17.15
CA ILE A 150 -4.86 13.85 16.25
C ILE A 150 -3.38 14.10 15.91
N ILE A 151 -3.00 15.34 15.64
CA ILE A 151 -1.63 15.67 15.27
C ILE A 151 -0.71 15.53 16.47
N GLU A 152 -1.10 16.02 17.65
CA GLU A 152 -0.34 15.85 18.88
C GLU A 152 -0.11 14.37 19.20
N GLY A 153 -1.15 13.54 19.08
CA GLY A 153 -1.00 12.09 19.22
C GLY A 153 0.01 11.49 18.24
N LYS A 154 0.08 11.99 16.99
CA LYS A 154 1.07 11.53 16.01
C LYS A 154 2.48 12.01 16.32
N GLU A 155 2.65 13.23 16.82
CA GLU A 155 3.95 13.76 17.24
C GLU A 155 4.55 12.99 18.43
N SER A 156 3.72 12.35 19.25
CA SER A 156 4.19 11.48 20.34
C SER A 156 4.66 10.10 19.87
N MET A 157 4.47 9.77 18.57
CA MET A 157 4.86 8.50 17.98
C MET A 157 6.26 8.56 17.35
N HIS A 158 6.67 7.48 16.69
CA HIS A 158 7.92 7.42 15.94
C HIS A 158 7.95 8.49 14.84
N PRO A 159 9.11 9.14 14.55
CA PRO A 159 9.24 10.27 13.61
C PRO A 159 8.64 10.08 12.22
N ILE A 160 8.48 8.84 11.75
CA ILE A 160 7.77 8.57 10.48
C ILE A 160 6.32 9.07 10.50
N HIS A 161 5.72 9.25 11.67
CA HIS A 161 4.35 9.75 11.84
C HIS A 161 4.27 11.27 11.90
N HIS A 162 5.41 11.98 11.99
CA HIS A 162 5.47 13.45 11.95
C HIS A 162 5.35 14.00 10.52
N ILE A 163 5.24 13.12 9.51
CA ILE A 163 4.86 13.52 8.16
C ILE A 163 3.36 13.42 8.05
N HIS A 164 2.70 14.57 8.05
CA HIS A 164 1.25 14.71 8.04
C HIS A 164 0.77 14.84 6.60
N PHE A 165 0.22 13.76 6.04
CA PHE A 165 -0.33 13.74 4.69
C PHE A 165 -1.85 13.83 4.76
N PHE A 166 -2.39 14.89 4.16
CA PHE A 166 -3.82 15.20 4.13
C PHE A 166 -4.33 15.14 2.71
N GLU A 167 -5.57 14.68 2.56
CA GLU A 167 -6.34 14.80 1.33
C GLU A 167 -7.68 15.47 1.63
N GLU A 168 -8.26 16.13 0.64
CA GLU A 168 -9.64 16.59 0.75
C GLU A 168 -10.60 15.42 0.90
N PHE A 169 -11.72 15.65 1.60
CA PHE A 169 -12.77 14.65 1.70
C PHE A 169 -13.63 14.69 0.43
N VAL A 170 -13.49 13.67 -0.40
CA VAL A 170 -14.30 13.52 -1.62
C VAL A 170 -15.65 12.95 -1.25
N GLN A 171 -16.71 13.73 -1.54
CA GLN A 171 -18.09 13.25 -1.41
C GLN A 171 -18.38 12.23 -2.50
N ARG A 172 -18.68 10.99 -2.14
CA ARG A 172 -18.93 9.89 -3.06
C ARG A 172 -19.96 8.92 -2.48
N PRO A 173 -20.55 8.03 -3.29
CA PRO A 173 -21.30 6.90 -2.77
C PRO A 173 -20.46 6.10 -1.76
N PRO A 174 -21.08 5.40 -0.77
CA PRO A 174 -20.35 4.67 0.28
C PRO A 174 -19.65 3.41 -0.26
N ARG A 175 -18.98 3.53 -1.39
CA ARG A 175 -18.22 2.46 -2.04
C ARG A 175 -17.00 3.01 -2.78
N ASP A 176 -16.04 2.15 -3.05
CA ASP A 176 -14.94 2.39 -4.00
C ASP A 176 -14.80 1.20 -4.97
N ILE A 177 -13.97 1.39 -5.99
CA ILE A 177 -13.61 0.36 -6.95
C ILE A 177 -12.19 -0.08 -6.67
N ARG A 178 -11.98 -1.38 -6.53
CA ARG A 178 -10.65 -1.99 -6.51
C ARG A 178 -10.41 -2.72 -7.80
N VAL A 179 -9.43 -2.26 -8.56
CA VAL A 179 -8.98 -2.91 -9.80
C VAL A 179 -7.69 -3.67 -9.52
N ILE A 180 -7.58 -4.87 -10.08
CA ILE A 180 -6.36 -5.69 -10.06
C ILE A 180 -5.76 -5.65 -11.45
N VAL A 181 -4.52 -5.20 -11.54
CA VAL A 181 -3.77 -5.08 -12.79
C VAL A 181 -2.61 -6.06 -12.76
N ILE A 182 -2.43 -6.83 -13.84
CA ILE A 182 -1.29 -7.74 -14.03
C ILE A 182 -0.71 -7.44 -15.43
N GLY A 183 0.56 -7.04 -15.46
CA GLY A 183 1.15 -6.46 -16.67
C GLY A 183 0.36 -5.19 -17.05
N ASP A 184 -0.10 -5.13 -18.28
CA ASP A 184 -0.86 -4.01 -18.83
C ASP A 184 -2.39 -4.24 -18.83
N ASN A 185 -2.86 -5.30 -18.16
CA ASN A 185 -4.26 -5.70 -18.20
C ASN A 185 -4.96 -5.56 -16.84
N ALA A 186 -6.12 -4.92 -16.82
CA ALA A 186 -7.03 -4.93 -15.70
C ALA A 186 -7.80 -6.26 -15.70
N VAL A 187 -7.33 -7.23 -14.90
CA VAL A 187 -7.83 -8.63 -14.92
C VAL A 187 -9.06 -8.85 -14.06
N ALA A 188 -9.30 -7.99 -13.07
CA ALA A 188 -10.48 -8.07 -12.21
C ALA A 188 -10.78 -6.71 -11.58
N ALA A 189 -12.05 -6.46 -11.28
CA ALA A 189 -12.49 -5.33 -10.47
C ALA A 189 -13.63 -5.72 -9.53
N ILE A 190 -13.67 -5.09 -8.36
CA ILE A 190 -14.74 -5.23 -7.39
C ILE A 190 -15.18 -3.86 -6.87
N TYR A 191 -16.46 -3.69 -6.61
CA TYR A 191 -16.94 -2.66 -5.70
C TYR A 191 -16.66 -3.11 -4.27
N ARG A 192 -16.16 -2.20 -3.44
CA ARG A 192 -16.08 -2.39 -1.99
C ARG A 192 -17.06 -1.41 -1.36
N ASN A 193 -18.12 -1.94 -0.79
CA ASN A 193 -19.14 -1.16 -0.10
C ASN A 193 -18.73 -0.99 1.37
N SER A 194 -18.90 0.19 1.92
CA SER A 194 -18.68 0.42 3.36
C SER A 194 -19.79 -0.24 4.18
N ALA A 195 -19.47 -0.55 5.44
CA ALA A 195 -20.50 -0.89 6.42
C ALA A 195 -21.40 0.32 6.69
N ASP A 196 -22.63 0.08 7.13
CA ASP A 196 -23.61 1.13 7.43
C ASP A 196 -23.03 2.20 8.35
N GLY A 197 -23.24 3.46 7.99
CA GLY A 197 -22.76 4.62 8.74
C GLY A 197 -21.25 4.86 8.65
N ASN A 198 -20.48 4.03 7.93
CA ASN A 198 -19.05 4.19 7.78
C ASN A 198 -18.71 4.80 6.40
N TRP A 199 -17.79 5.74 6.36
CA TRP A 199 -17.27 6.29 5.11
C TRP A 199 -16.06 5.51 4.56
N LYS A 200 -15.43 4.64 5.40
CA LYS A 200 -14.31 3.78 5.01
C LYS A 200 -14.84 2.51 4.35
N THR A 201 -14.31 2.17 3.19
CA THR A 201 -14.74 1.04 2.35
C THR A 201 -13.88 -0.22 2.52
N ASN A 202 -12.99 -0.22 3.50
CA ASN A 202 -12.13 -1.37 3.76
C ASN A 202 -12.97 -2.57 4.22
N THR A 203 -12.96 -3.66 3.47
CA THR A 203 -13.75 -4.87 3.76
C THR A 203 -13.50 -5.44 5.16
N HIS A 204 -12.28 -5.32 5.68
CA HIS A 204 -11.96 -5.77 7.03
C HIS A 204 -12.65 -4.94 8.15
N LEU A 205 -13.27 -3.82 7.82
CA LEU A 205 -14.09 -2.99 8.72
C LEU A 205 -15.60 -3.34 8.64
N GLY A 206 -15.94 -4.51 8.12
CA GLY A 206 -17.32 -4.97 7.99
C GLY A 206 -17.98 -4.63 6.64
N GLY A 207 -17.22 -4.09 5.68
CA GLY A 207 -17.70 -3.82 4.33
C GLY A 207 -17.89 -5.10 3.51
N SER A 208 -18.71 -5.01 2.45
CA SER A 208 -18.96 -6.10 1.48
C SER A 208 -18.21 -5.86 0.18
N ALA A 209 -18.06 -6.90 -0.63
CA ALA A 209 -17.49 -6.83 -1.95
C ALA A 209 -18.45 -7.40 -3.00
N GLU A 210 -18.56 -6.73 -4.14
CA GLU A 210 -19.39 -7.13 -5.28
C GLU A 210 -18.57 -7.04 -6.56
N THR A 211 -18.93 -7.85 -7.56
CA THR A 211 -18.28 -7.81 -8.86
C THR A 211 -18.51 -6.45 -9.54
N CYS A 212 -17.44 -5.83 -10.01
CA CYS A 212 -17.48 -4.64 -10.86
C CYS A 212 -17.16 -5.03 -12.29
N LYS A 213 -18.01 -4.68 -13.25
CA LYS A 213 -17.69 -4.84 -14.67
C LYS A 213 -16.70 -3.74 -15.07
N ILE A 214 -15.57 -4.15 -15.62
CA ILE A 214 -14.59 -3.23 -16.20
C ILE A 214 -15.05 -2.90 -17.62
N THR A 215 -15.12 -1.63 -17.96
CA THR A 215 -15.33 -1.14 -19.33
C THR A 215 -14.00 -0.69 -19.92
N ASN A 216 -13.90 -0.61 -21.24
CA ASN A 216 -12.72 -0.12 -21.94
C ASN A 216 -12.71 1.41 -22.10
N GLU A 217 -13.59 2.11 -21.39
CA GLU A 217 -13.69 3.57 -21.38
C GLU A 217 -13.03 4.18 -20.15
#